data_674a9dce92038fbc1bb268ce1477237e
#
_entry.id   674a9dce92038fbc1bb268ce1477237e
#
_cell.length_a   1.000
_cell.length_b   1.000
_cell.length_c   1.000
_cell.angle_alpha   90.00
_cell.angle_beta   90.00
_cell.angle_gamma   90.00
#
_symmetry.space_group_name_H-M   'P 1'
#
loop_
_entity.id
_entity.type
_entity.pdbx_description
1 polymer ?
#
loop_
_entity_poly.entity_id
_entity_poly.type
_entity_poly.pdbx_seq_one_letter_code
_entity_poly.pdbx_strand_id
1 'polypeptide(L)'
;EYCSINGIHSFADVTLEDYLNFNLWMKDEKKVATGTGFSTCHAVEEIIRIGQIKGWNVPQFHLPKTETANQLWNTKKSMRTNKTKPIPEDVFDKILYHAVHDEKDALTKAGIIIQSQTGLRINEVLSIQEGCVKRTSDGYDYMEVTLGKTEKGEPIIHKVFINGLVKNAIAELTEHTAELRKESGLKELFLCRIKSQNNKIAPYTETHWNDKKLRYFIERHDIRDNKGDLYPLTSHQFRSTFVRELIKRKVPIAMIMKQYSHVSIEMTAHYLTLQEEE
;
A
#
# COMPACT_ATOMS: atom_id res chain seq x y z
N GLU A 1 -17.77 -8.91 18.83
CA GLU A 1 -17.27 -9.01 20.22
C GLU A 1 -18.01 -8.02 21.12
N TYR A 2 -17.94 -6.68 20.89
CA TYR A 2 -18.62 -5.68 21.73
C TYR A 2 -20.12 -5.97 21.89
N CYS A 3 -20.84 -6.17 20.79
CA CYS A 3 -22.28 -6.48 20.84
C CYS A 3 -22.57 -7.76 21.64
N SER A 4 -21.76 -8.79 21.46
CA SER A 4 -21.91 -10.07 22.19
C SER A 4 -21.72 -9.90 23.69
N ILE A 5 -20.75 -9.08 24.13
CA ILE A 5 -20.49 -8.80 25.55
C ILE A 5 -21.64 -8.00 26.18
N ASN A 6 -22.22 -7.07 25.42
CA ASN A 6 -23.29 -6.18 25.90
C ASN A 6 -24.72 -6.66 25.60
N GLY A 7 -24.88 -7.91 25.12
CA GLY A 7 -26.20 -8.49 24.88
C GLY A 7 -26.98 -7.84 23.72
N ILE A 8 -26.28 -7.20 22.79
CA ILE A 8 -26.87 -6.58 21.60
C ILE A 8 -27.02 -7.65 20.53
N HIS A 9 -28.25 -8.07 20.23
CA HIS A 9 -28.54 -9.17 19.31
C HIS A 9 -28.86 -8.71 17.89
N SER A 10 -29.27 -7.46 17.70
CA SER A 10 -29.54 -6.87 16.39
C SER A 10 -28.87 -5.51 16.27
N PHE A 11 -28.36 -5.21 15.08
CA PHE A 11 -27.79 -3.88 14.81
C PHE A 11 -28.83 -2.76 14.95
N ALA A 12 -30.09 -3.05 14.67
CA ALA A 12 -31.19 -2.09 14.82
C ALA A 12 -31.43 -1.67 16.28
N ASP A 13 -31.04 -2.52 17.24
CA ASP A 13 -31.26 -2.27 18.68
C ASP A 13 -30.12 -1.41 19.30
N VAL A 14 -29.07 -1.12 18.54
CA VAL A 14 -27.96 -0.28 18.99
C VAL A 14 -28.47 1.14 19.29
N THR A 15 -28.24 1.60 20.51
CA THR A 15 -28.56 2.96 20.94
C THR A 15 -27.39 3.92 20.71
N LEU A 16 -27.62 5.23 20.84
CA LEU A 16 -26.55 6.20 20.83
C LEU A 16 -25.52 5.95 21.96
N GLU A 17 -26.01 5.57 23.12
CA GLU A 17 -25.17 5.23 24.27
C GLU A 17 -24.27 4.01 23.96
N ASP A 18 -24.80 2.97 23.34
CA ASP A 18 -24.02 1.82 22.89
C ASP A 18 -22.93 2.21 21.90
N TYR A 19 -23.24 3.11 20.97
CA TYR A 19 -22.26 3.62 20.01
C TYR A 19 -21.12 4.40 20.71
N LEU A 20 -21.45 5.26 21.68
CA LEU A 20 -20.46 6.00 22.45
C LEU A 20 -19.60 5.08 23.33
N ASN A 21 -20.22 4.13 24.01
CA ASN A 21 -19.52 3.12 24.80
C ASN A 21 -18.64 2.20 23.95
N PHE A 22 -19.06 1.86 22.74
CA PHE A 22 -18.23 1.15 21.77
C PHE A 22 -16.96 1.92 21.41
N ASN A 23 -17.07 3.24 21.24
CA ASN A 23 -15.90 4.10 20.99
C ASN A 23 -14.92 4.09 22.17
N LEU A 24 -15.44 4.21 23.40
CA LEU A 24 -14.63 4.14 24.63
C LEU A 24 -13.96 2.77 24.77
N TRP A 25 -14.71 1.69 24.57
CA TRP A 25 -14.19 0.34 24.62
C TRP A 25 -13.04 0.09 23.61
N MET A 26 -13.17 0.59 22.38
CA MET A 26 -12.09 0.51 21.41
C MET A 26 -10.85 1.30 21.82
N LYS A 27 -11.01 2.45 22.47
CA LYS A 27 -9.90 3.29 22.94
C LYS A 27 -9.20 2.70 24.16
N ASP A 28 -9.96 2.37 25.17
CA ASP A 28 -9.46 2.16 26.52
C ASP A 28 -9.15 0.68 26.77
N GLU A 29 -10.01 -0.22 26.32
CA GLU A 29 -9.82 -1.67 26.51
C GLU A 29 -9.04 -2.31 25.35
N LYS A 30 -9.45 -2.06 24.10
CA LYS A 30 -8.79 -2.64 22.93
C LYS A 30 -7.56 -1.86 22.47
N LYS A 31 -7.40 -0.61 22.91
CA LYS A 31 -6.26 0.27 22.58
C LYS A 31 -5.96 0.30 21.07
N VAL A 32 -7.01 0.33 20.27
CA VAL A 32 -6.85 0.38 18.80
C VAL A 32 -6.23 1.69 18.36
N ALA A 33 -5.43 1.64 17.29
CA ALA A 33 -4.82 2.84 16.71
C ALA A 33 -5.90 3.84 16.27
N THR A 34 -5.63 5.14 16.42
CA THR A 34 -6.57 6.24 16.12
C THR A 34 -7.18 6.12 14.71
N GLY A 35 -6.36 5.78 13.69
CA GLY A 35 -6.86 5.61 12.33
C GLY A 35 -7.80 4.42 12.17
N THR A 36 -7.54 3.31 12.85
CA THR A 36 -8.40 2.12 12.85
C THR A 36 -9.73 2.43 13.55
N GLY A 37 -9.68 3.05 14.74
CA GLY A 37 -10.86 3.46 15.47
C GLY A 37 -11.73 4.42 14.66
N PHE A 38 -11.12 5.45 14.06
CA PHE A 38 -11.83 6.37 13.16
C PHE A 38 -12.51 5.62 12.01
N SER A 39 -11.78 4.78 11.27
CA SER A 39 -12.36 4.11 10.11
C SER A 39 -13.50 3.16 10.48
N THR A 40 -13.39 2.48 11.62
CA THR A 40 -14.43 1.59 12.13
C THR A 40 -15.68 2.36 12.51
N CYS A 41 -15.54 3.43 13.30
CA CYS A 41 -16.68 4.25 13.73
C CYS A 41 -17.34 4.97 12.55
N HIS A 42 -16.54 5.52 11.64
CA HIS A 42 -17.07 6.19 10.45
C HIS A 42 -17.84 5.22 9.55
N ALA A 43 -17.40 3.96 9.40
CA ALA A 43 -18.15 2.95 8.68
C ALA A 43 -19.50 2.65 9.33
N VAL A 44 -19.56 2.56 10.67
CA VAL A 44 -20.82 2.38 11.42
C VAL A 44 -21.76 3.57 11.21
N GLU A 45 -21.25 4.79 11.30
CA GLU A 45 -22.02 6.02 11.05
C GLU A 45 -22.62 6.05 9.64
N GLU A 46 -21.83 5.70 8.63
CA GLU A 46 -22.29 5.68 7.24
C GLU A 46 -23.35 4.60 7.00
N ILE A 47 -23.21 3.42 7.60
CA ILE A 47 -24.23 2.36 7.52
C ILE A 47 -25.54 2.85 8.14
N ILE A 48 -25.48 3.48 9.32
CA ILE A 48 -26.68 4.04 10.00
C ILE A 48 -27.32 5.10 9.11
N ARG A 49 -26.53 6.08 8.65
CA ARG A 49 -27.01 7.20 7.84
C ARG A 49 -27.67 6.74 6.52
N ILE A 50 -26.98 5.87 5.78
CA ILE A 50 -27.50 5.34 4.50
C ILE A 50 -28.70 4.44 4.77
N GLY A 51 -28.67 3.61 5.80
CA GLY A 51 -29.74 2.72 6.16
C GLY A 51 -31.03 3.43 6.54
N GLN A 52 -30.93 4.52 7.30
CA GLN A 52 -32.09 5.38 7.62
C GLN A 52 -32.69 6.00 6.36
N ILE A 53 -31.87 6.51 5.43
CA ILE A 53 -32.35 7.06 4.15
C ILE A 53 -33.05 5.98 3.29
N LYS A 54 -32.52 4.75 3.32
CA LYS A 54 -33.04 3.66 2.49
C LYS A 54 -34.10 2.80 3.18
N GLY A 55 -34.49 3.11 4.41
CA GLY A 55 -35.46 2.35 5.16
C GLY A 55 -34.98 0.96 5.58
N TRP A 56 -33.67 0.78 5.77
CA TRP A 56 -33.13 -0.49 6.28
C TRP A 56 -33.39 -0.63 7.77
N ASN A 57 -33.32 -1.86 8.26
CA ASN A 57 -33.41 -2.14 9.69
C ASN A 57 -32.10 -1.77 10.41
N VAL A 58 -31.93 -0.48 10.69
CA VAL A 58 -30.77 0.13 11.34
C VAL A 58 -31.18 1.00 12.52
N PRO A 59 -30.26 1.37 13.44
CA PRO A 59 -30.54 2.29 14.54
C PRO A 59 -31.19 3.58 14.05
N GLN A 60 -32.16 4.10 14.84
CA GLN A 60 -32.93 5.29 14.48
C GLN A 60 -32.51 6.56 15.27
N PHE A 61 -31.41 6.50 16.02
CA PHE A 61 -30.90 7.67 16.72
C PHE A 61 -30.26 8.68 15.75
N HIS A 62 -30.29 9.93 16.15
CA HIS A 62 -29.55 10.99 15.46
C HIS A 62 -28.18 11.17 16.11
N LEU A 63 -27.10 11.13 15.33
CA LEU A 63 -25.74 11.32 15.84
C LEU A 63 -25.43 12.82 15.95
N PRO A 64 -25.15 13.35 17.16
CA PRO A 64 -24.75 14.75 17.32
C PRO A 64 -23.41 15.03 16.60
N LYS A 65 -23.26 16.22 16.01
CA LYS A 65 -22.02 16.62 15.33
C LYS A 65 -20.78 16.56 16.22
N THR A 66 -20.95 16.72 17.52
CA THR A 66 -19.89 16.67 18.55
C THR A 66 -19.44 15.24 18.87
N GLU A 67 -20.21 14.21 18.48
CA GLU A 67 -20.01 12.82 18.83
C GLU A 67 -19.72 11.93 17.61
N THR A 68 -19.40 12.56 16.48
CA THR A 68 -18.98 11.83 15.26
C THR A 68 -17.57 11.25 15.42
N ALA A 69 -17.26 10.22 14.62
CA ALA A 69 -15.93 9.62 14.55
C ALA A 69 -14.82 10.67 14.37
N ASN A 70 -15.07 11.71 13.56
CA ASN A 70 -14.15 12.82 13.37
C ASN A 70 -13.80 13.55 14.67
N GLN A 71 -14.76 13.75 15.55
CA GLN A 71 -14.56 14.43 16.83
C GLN A 71 -13.98 13.47 17.88
N LEU A 72 -14.54 12.27 17.97
CA LEU A 72 -14.13 11.30 18.97
C LEU A 72 -12.70 10.80 18.76
N TRP A 73 -12.23 10.66 17.52
CA TRP A 73 -10.92 10.07 17.19
C TRP A 73 -9.84 11.10 16.80
N ASN A 74 -10.18 12.36 16.59
CA ASN A 74 -9.27 13.47 16.29
C ASN A 74 -8.14 13.10 15.28
N THR A 75 -8.53 12.61 14.10
CA THR A 75 -7.62 12.08 13.07
C THR A 75 -6.64 13.10 12.52
N LYS A 76 -6.96 14.42 12.58
CA LYS A 76 -6.08 15.49 12.08
C LYS A 76 -4.71 15.51 12.79
N LYS A 77 -4.65 15.15 14.07
CA LYS A 77 -3.39 15.06 14.82
C LYS A 77 -2.62 13.79 14.47
N SER A 78 -3.31 12.67 14.24
CA SER A 78 -2.72 11.38 13.91
C SER A 78 -2.14 11.34 12.49
N MET A 79 -2.80 11.97 11.52
CA MET A 79 -2.30 12.02 10.13
C MET A 79 -0.95 12.72 9.97
N ARG A 80 -0.60 13.63 10.89
CA ARG A 80 0.69 14.34 10.87
C ARG A 80 1.86 13.52 11.41
N THR A 81 1.59 12.53 12.26
CA THR A 81 2.63 11.75 12.98
C THR A 81 3.00 10.43 12.30
N ASN A 82 2.14 9.88 11.44
CA ASN A 82 2.32 8.56 10.82
C ASN A 82 2.74 8.61 9.34
N LYS A 83 3.57 9.57 8.96
CA LYS A 83 4.12 9.59 7.59
C LYS A 83 5.14 8.46 7.45
N THR A 84 5.04 7.71 6.35
CA THR A 84 6.04 6.70 6.01
C THR A 84 7.37 7.40 5.70
N LYS A 85 8.38 7.18 6.55
CA LYS A 85 9.72 7.75 6.36
C LYS A 85 10.42 7.06 5.19
N PRO A 86 11.22 7.78 4.40
CA PRO A 86 12.12 7.18 3.42
C PRO A 86 13.08 6.19 4.07
N ILE A 87 13.57 5.24 3.30
CA ILE A 87 14.64 4.33 3.74
C ILE A 87 15.92 5.17 3.91
N PRO A 88 16.68 5.02 5.02
CA PRO A 88 18.01 5.63 5.15
C PRO A 88 18.93 5.28 3.97
N GLU A 89 19.80 6.19 3.56
CA GLU A 89 20.60 6.02 2.33
C GLU A 89 21.50 4.78 2.39
N ASP A 90 22.22 4.62 3.49
CA ASP A 90 23.10 3.47 3.72
C ASP A 90 22.36 2.13 3.70
N VAL A 91 21.13 2.09 4.23
CA VAL A 91 20.26 0.91 4.19
C VAL A 91 19.73 0.69 2.77
N PHE A 92 19.33 1.75 2.07
CA PHE A 92 18.84 1.67 0.71
C PHE A 92 19.88 1.14 -0.26
N ASP A 93 21.13 1.60 -0.13
CA ASP A 93 22.26 1.12 -0.93
C ASP A 93 22.50 -0.37 -0.71
N LYS A 94 22.46 -0.86 0.54
CA LYS A 94 22.56 -2.28 0.85
C LYS A 94 21.41 -3.07 0.25
N ILE A 95 20.17 -2.59 0.39
CA ILE A 95 18.98 -3.24 -0.20
C ILE A 95 19.15 -3.39 -1.72
N LEU A 96 19.53 -2.30 -2.39
CA LEU A 96 19.68 -2.31 -3.84
C LEU A 96 20.85 -3.20 -4.29
N TYR A 97 21.98 -3.14 -3.58
CA TYR A 97 23.13 -3.99 -3.86
C TYR A 97 22.76 -5.47 -3.79
N HIS A 98 22.17 -5.91 -2.66
CA HIS A 98 21.77 -7.32 -2.49
C HIS A 98 20.66 -7.75 -3.44
N ALA A 99 19.70 -6.89 -3.75
CA ALA A 99 18.67 -7.21 -4.71
C ALA A 99 19.23 -7.44 -6.13
N VAL A 100 20.25 -6.68 -6.54
CA VAL A 100 20.84 -6.79 -7.88
C VAL A 100 21.82 -7.95 -7.97
N HIS A 101 22.67 -8.15 -6.95
CA HIS A 101 23.83 -9.04 -7.05
C HIS A 101 23.66 -10.39 -6.35
N ASP A 102 22.94 -10.44 -5.23
CA ASP A 102 22.94 -11.61 -4.35
C ASP A 102 21.58 -12.32 -4.27
N GLU A 103 20.46 -11.61 -4.58
CA GLU A 103 19.12 -12.19 -4.47
C GLU A 103 18.84 -13.17 -5.61
N LYS A 104 18.53 -14.42 -5.22
CA LYS A 104 18.26 -15.52 -6.15
C LYS A 104 16.77 -15.72 -6.45
N ASP A 105 15.89 -15.23 -5.58
CA ASP A 105 14.45 -15.27 -5.81
C ASP A 105 14.03 -14.20 -6.80
N ALA A 106 13.75 -14.59 -8.04
CA ALA A 106 13.43 -13.69 -9.14
C ALA A 106 12.25 -12.74 -8.83
N LEU A 107 11.25 -13.19 -8.03
CA LEU A 107 10.13 -12.34 -7.63
C LEU A 107 10.60 -11.24 -6.68
N THR A 108 11.35 -11.59 -5.63
CA THR A 108 11.87 -10.61 -4.66
C THR A 108 12.80 -9.62 -5.33
N LYS A 109 13.73 -10.10 -6.14
CA LYS A 109 14.65 -9.28 -6.94
C LYS A 109 13.89 -8.29 -7.82
N ALA A 110 12.99 -8.77 -8.66
CA ALA A 110 12.23 -7.92 -9.59
C ALA A 110 11.37 -6.89 -8.85
N GLY A 111 10.65 -7.29 -7.80
CA GLY A 111 9.78 -6.39 -7.06
C GLY A 111 10.55 -5.26 -6.35
N ILE A 112 11.69 -5.56 -5.72
CA ILE A 112 12.56 -4.54 -5.09
C ILE A 112 13.12 -3.60 -6.16
N ILE A 113 13.64 -4.12 -7.26
CA ILE A 113 14.21 -3.32 -8.35
C ILE A 113 13.13 -2.40 -8.95
N ILE A 114 11.96 -2.94 -9.29
CA ILE A 114 10.87 -2.15 -9.88
C ILE A 114 10.45 -1.04 -8.91
N GLN A 115 10.19 -1.36 -7.63
CA GLN A 115 9.76 -0.36 -6.64
C GLN A 115 10.83 0.71 -6.41
N SER A 116 12.10 0.33 -6.29
CA SER A 116 13.19 1.26 -6.04
C SER A 116 13.42 2.23 -7.19
N GLN A 117 13.20 1.80 -8.44
CA GLN A 117 13.47 2.59 -9.64
C GLN A 117 12.24 3.33 -10.19
N THR A 118 11.04 3.04 -9.70
CA THR A 118 9.80 3.65 -10.21
C THR A 118 8.95 4.30 -9.13
N GLY A 119 9.12 3.91 -7.87
CA GLY A 119 8.32 4.38 -6.75
C GLY A 119 6.84 3.96 -6.82
N LEU A 120 6.48 2.98 -7.65
CA LEU A 120 5.12 2.46 -7.76
C LEU A 120 4.63 1.85 -6.44
N ARG A 121 3.33 1.90 -6.20
CA ARG A 121 2.73 1.16 -5.08
C ARG A 121 2.87 -0.33 -5.31
N ILE A 122 3.01 -1.09 -4.22
CA ILE A 122 3.21 -2.54 -4.35
C ILE A 122 2.07 -3.23 -5.12
N ASN A 123 0.83 -2.83 -4.93
CA ASN A 123 -0.29 -3.41 -5.68
C ASN A 123 -0.21 -3.10 -7.17
N GLU A 124 0.35 -1.96 -7.56
CA GLU A 124 0.61 -1.60 -8.96
C GLU A 124 1.71 -2.50 -9.54
N VAL A 125 2.78 -2.75 -8.78
CA VAL A 125 3.87 -3.66 -9.17
C VAL A 125 3.38 -5.11 -9.29
N LEU A 126 2.64 -5.60 -8.29
CA LEU A 126 2.15 -6.98 -8.26
C LEU A 126 1.12 -7.28 -9.37
N SER A 127 0.50 -6.24 -9.94
CA SER A 127 -0.48 -6.35 -11.03
C SER A 127 0.09 -6.27 -12.44
N ILE A 128 1.43 -6.08 -12.59
CA ILE A 128 2.02 -6.03 -13.93
C ILE A 128 1.87 -7.35 -14.66
N GLN A 129 1.63 -7.27 -15.97
CA GLN A 129 1.32 -8.43 -16.79
C GLN A 129 2.40 -8.67 -17.84
N GLU A 130 2.40 -9.86 -18.39
CA GLU A 130 3.22 -10.20 -19.54
C GLU A 130 3.01 -9.21 -20.68
N GLY A 131 4.12 -8.78 -21.32
CA GLY A 131 4.08 -7.80 -22.38
C GLY A 131 3.88 -6.35 -21.93
N CYS A 132 3.98 -6.06 -20.61
CA CYS A 132 3.86 -4.69 -20.06
C CYS A 132 4.98 -3.74 -20.55
N VAL A 133 6.16 -4.27 -20.91
CA VAL A 133 7.27 -3.45 -21.41
C VAL A 133 7.07 -3.11 -22.87
N LYS A 134 7.10 -1.82 -23.17
CA LYS A 134 6.92 -1.25 -24.52
C LYS A 134 8.06 -0.28 -24.82
N ARG A 135 8.12 0.16 -26.09
CA ARG A 135 9.08 1.16 -26.53
C ARG A 135 8.36 2.30 -27.25
N THR A 136 8.79 3.52 -26.99
CA THR A 136 8.30 4.70 -27.70
C THR A 136 8.94 4.80 -29.10
N SER A 137 8.36 5.63 -29.99
CA SER A 137 8.97 5.94 -31.30
C SER A 137 10.37 6.52 -31.17
N ASP A 138 10.63 7.27 -30.08
CA ASP A 138 11.92 7.91 -29.82
C ASP A 138 12.93 6.98 -29.12
N GLY A 139 12.59 5.69 -28.97
CA GLY A 139 13.50 4.66 -28.48
C GLY A 139 13.55 4.50 -26.96
N TYR A 140 12.69 5.18 -26.16
CA TYR A 140 12.63 5.02 -24.73
C TYR A 140 11.77 3.81 -24.33
N ASP A 141 12.27 3.03 -23.38
CA ASP A 141 11.50 1.92 -22.81
C ASP A 141 10.55 2.42 -21.73
N TYR A 142 9.32 1.93 -21.71
CA TYR A 142 8.32 2.21 -20.68
C TYR A 142 7.55 0.95 -20.32
N MET A 143 6.95 0.96 -19.15
CA MET A 143 6.10 -0.09 -18.64
C MET A 143 4.66 0.41 -18.52
N GLU A 144 3.69 -0.39 -18.95
CA GLU A 144 2.27 -0.16 -18.74
C GLU A 144 1.83 -0.80 -17.44
N VAL A 145 1.20 0.01 -16.57
CA VAL A 145 0.74 -0.38 -15.25
C VAL A 145 -0.72 0.00 -15.08
N THR A 146 -1.52 -0.91 -14.54
CA THR A 146 -2.91 -0.61 -14.20
C THR A 146 -2.98 0.04 -12.82
N LEU A 147 -3.50 1.26 -12.75
CA LEU A 147 -3.74 1.98 -11.50
C LEU A 147 -5.10 1.58 -10.93
N GLY A 148 -5.09 0.89 -9.78
CA GLY A 148 -6.31 0.39 -9.13
C GLY A 148 -7.11 1.44 -8.33
N LYS A 149 -6.50 2.59 -8.01
CA LYS A 149 -7.15 3.69 -7.27
C LYS A 149 -7.21 4.93 -8.14
N THR A 150 -8.31 5.09 -8.85
CA THR A 150 -8.65 6.31 -9.56
C THR A 150 -9.87 6.95 -8.92
N GLU A 151 -9.99 8.28 -8.97
CA GLU A 151 -11.15 8.99 -8.42
C GLU A 151 -12.48 8.60 -9.09
N LYS A 152 -12.43 8.02 -10.28
CA LYS A 152 -13.60 7.62 -11.08
C LYS A 152 -13.91 6.12 -11.02
N GLY A 153 -13.16 5.33 -10.24
CA GLY A 153 -13.44 3.89 -10.05
C GLY A 153 -13.07 2.99 -11.23
N GLU A 154 -12.65 3.51 -12.37
CA GLU A 154 -12.23 2.72 -13.52
C GLU A 154 -10.71 2.54 -13.54
N PRO A 155 -10.18 1.34 -13.90
CA PRO A 155 -8.75 1.12 -14.06
C PRO A 155 -8.18 2.00 -15.16
N ILE A 156 -7.12 2.74 -14.87
CA ILE A 156 -6.39 3.55 -15.86
C ILE A 156 -5.05 2.89 -16.14
N ILE A 157 -4.71 2.73 -17.42
CA ILE A 157 -3.37 2.31 -17.84
C ILE A 157 -2.44 3.52 -17.74
N HIS A 158 -1.43 3.41 -16.90
CA HIS A 158 -0.40 4.41 -16.70
C HIS A 158 0.92 3.96 -17.32
N LYS A 159 1.61 4.88 -18.00
CA LYS A 159 2.92 4.64 -18.62
C LYS A 159 4.02 5.15 -17.71
N VAL A 160 4.93 4.26 -17.31
CA VAL A 160 6.06 4.56 -16.47
C VAL A 160 7.34 4.31 -17.25
N PHE A 161 8.17 5.34 -17.42
CA PHE A 161 9.49 5.16 -18.05
C PHE A 161 10.37 4.30 -17.16
N ILE A 162 11.11 3.38 -17.78
CA ILE A 162 11.97 2.41 -17.09
C ILE A 162 13.38 2.44 -17.66
N ASN A 163 14.34 2.09 -16.81
CA ASN A 163 15.73 1.90 -17.21
C ASN A 163 16.02 0.42 -17.55
N GLY A 164 17.24 0.18 -18.01
CA GLY A 164 17.68 -1.18 -18.39
C GLY A 164 17.63 -2.18 -17.23
N LEU A 165 17.86 -1.73 -15.99
CA LEU A 165 17.81 -2.58 -14.80
C LEU A 165 16.38 -3.13 -14.56
N VAL A 166 15.38 -2.27 -14.62
CA VAL A 166 13.97 -2.66 -14.50
C VAL A 166 13.55 -3.57 -15.65
N LYS A 167 13.95 -3.23 -16.90
CA LYS A 167 13.64 -4.03 -18.08
C LYS A 167 14.19 -5.47 -17.96
N ASN A 168 15.44 -5.61 -17.53
CA ASN A 168 16.07 -6.91 -17.34
C ASN A 168 15.39 -7.70 -16.21
N ALA A 169 15.06 -7.06 -15.10
CA ALA A 169 14.36 -7.70 -13.99
C ALA A 169 12.96 -8.22 -14.40
N ILE A 170 12.23 -7.45 -15.21
CA ILE A 170 10.93 -7.89 -15.76
C ILE A 170 11.12 -9.07 -16.74
N ALA A 171 12.15 -9.06 -17.58
CA ALA A 171 12.43 -10.14 -18.50
C ALA A 171 12.74 -11.44 -17.75
N GLU A 172 13.63 -11.39 -16.75
CA GLU A 172 13.98 -12.53 -15.88
C GLU A 172 12.74 -13.07 -15.15
N LEU A 173 11.91 -12.19 -14.60
CA LEU A 173 10.66 -12.56 -13.93
C LEU A 173 9.65 -13.21 -14.89
N THR A 174 9.56 -12.68 -16.11
CA THR A 174 8.68 -13.21 -17.15
C THR A 174 9.05 -14.64 -17.51
N GLU A 175 10.33 -14.91 -17.68
CA GLU A 175 10.84 -16.27 -17.93
C GLU A 175 10.59 -17.19 -16.73
N HIS A 176 10.95 -16.74 -15.52
CA HIS A 176 10.80 -17.49 -14.27
C HIS A 176 9.35 -17.96 -14.01
N THR A 177 8.36 -17.13 -14.34
CA THR A 177 6.94 -17.42 -14.06
C THR A 177 6.16 -17.96 -15.27
N ALA A 178 6.84 -18.28 -16.39
CA ALA A 178 6.21 -18.74 -17.62
C ALA A 178 5.34 -19.99 -17.43
N GLU A 179 5.83 -20.99 -16.69
CA GLU A 179 5.09 -22.22 -16.42
C GLU A 179 3.85 -21.97 -15.55
N LEU A 180 3.96 -21.08 -14.55
CA LEU A 180 2.81 -20.73 -13.70
C LEU A 180 1.71 -20.03 -14.51
N ARG A 181 2.10 -19.14 -15.42
CA ARG A 181 1.14 -18.47 -16.33
C ARG A 181 0.48 -19.45 -17.28
N LYS A 182 1.27 -20.33 -17.87
CA LYS A 182 0.77 -21.37 -18.79
C LYS A 182 -0.26 -22.29 -18.11
N GLU A 183 0.02 -22.70 -16.87
CA GLU A 183 -0.87 -23.58 -16.10
C GLU A 183 -2.15 -22.88 -15.65
N SER A 184 -2.04 -21.63 -15.21
CA SER A 184 -3.18 -20.89 -14.62
C SER A 184 -4.01 -20.11 -15.63
N GLY A 185 -3.47 -19.79 -16.81
CA GLY A 185 -4.06 -18.86 -17.77
C GLY A 185 -4.01 -17.39 -17.33
N LEU A 186 -3.36 -17.08 -16.20
CA LEU A 186 -3.18 -15.73 -15.69
C LEU A 186 -2.07 -15.01 -16.47
N LYS A 187 -2.17 -13.66 -16.57
CA LYS A 187 -1.18 -12.84 -17.27
C LYS A 187 -0.23 -12.11 -16.32
N GLU A 188 -0.55 -12.06 -15.05
CA GLU A 188 0.27 -11.41 -14.01
C GLU A 188 1.64 -12.08 -13.91
N LEU A 189 2.68 -11.26 -13.64
CA LEU A 189 4.05 -11.76 -13.49
C LEU A 189 4.36 -12.20 -12.06
N PHE A 190 3.71 -11.58 -11.05
CA PHE A 190 3.92 -11.93 -9.66
C PHE A 190 2.95 -13.00 -9.19
N LEU A 191 3.21 -14.25 -9.56
CA LEU A 191 2.38 -15.41 -9.24
C LEU A 191 3.01 -16.29 -8.15
N CYS A 192 2.15 -16.92 -7.36
CA CYS A 192 2.54 -17.93 -6.37
C CYS A 192 1.55 -19.09 -6.32
N ARG A 193 2.02 -20.24 -5.80
CA ARG A 193 1.17 -21.38 -5.45
C ARG A 193 0.74 -21.27 -4.00
N ILE A 194 -0.55 -21.28 -3.75
CA ILE A 194 -1.14 -21.24 -2.42
C ILE A 194 -1.37 -22.66 -1.93
N LYS A 195 -0.43 -23.18 -1.13
CA LYS A 195 -0.47 -24.56 -0.62
C LYS A 195 -1.75 -24.89 0.17
N SER A 196 -2.24 -23.94 0.98
CA SER A 196 -3.47 -24.08 1.76
C SER A 196 -4.76 -24.13 0.90
N GLN A 197 -4.69 -23.77 -0.37
CA GLN A 197 -5.78 -23.79 -1.33
C GLN A 197 -5.52 -24.78 -2.47
N ASN A 198 -5.09 -25.97 -2.12
CA ASN A 198 -4.85 -27.05 -3.08
C ASN A 198 -3.88 -26.69 -4.21
N ASN A 199 -2.81 -25.96 -3.88
CA ASN A 199 -1.80 -25.46 -4.81
C ASN A 199 -2.34 -24.50 -5.90
N LYS A 200 -3.48 -23.84 -5.65
CA LYS A 200 -4.03 -22.83 -6.54
C LYS A 200 -2.98 -21.77 -6.87
N ILE A 201 -2.83 -21.44 -8.15
CA ILE A 201 -1.98 -20.34 -8.60
C ILE A 201 -2.77 -19.04 -8.52
N ALA A 202 -2.20 -18.02 -7.90
CA ALA A 202 -2.79 -16.70 -7.77
C ALA A 202 -1.72 -15.61 -7.72
N PRO A 203 -2.08 -14.34 -8.02
CA PRO A 203 -1.20 -13.20 -7.81
C PRO A 203 -0.86 -13.00 -6.33
N TYR A 204 0.35 -12.47 -6.07
CA TYR A 204 0.74 -12.06 -4.73
C TYR A 204 -0.15 -10.92 -4.22
N THR A 205 -0.45 -10.94 -2.92
CA THR A 205 -1.09 -9.82 -2.22
C THR A 205 -0.05 -8.95 -1.52
N GLU A 206 -0.38 -7.67 -1.26
CA GLU A 206 0.49 -6.75 -0.53
C GLU A 206 0.94 -7.29 0.83
N THR A 207 0.01 -7.86 1.60
CA THR A 207 0.33 -8.48 2.91
C THR A 207 1.33 -9.60 2.75
N HIS A 208 1.09 -10.51 1.81
CA HIS A 208 2.00 -11.64 1.55
C HIS A 208 3.37 -11.16 1.07
N TRP A 209 3.42 -10.08 0.28
CA TRP A 209 4.66 -9.47 -0.18
C TRP A 209 5.50 -8.94 0.98
N ASN A 210 4.92 -8.09 1.82
CA ASN A 210 5.64 -7.51 2.97
C ASN A 210 6.10 -8.60 3.95
N ASP A 211 5.21 -9.52 4.33
CA ASP A 211 5.49 -10.52 5.37
C ASP A 211 6.41 -11.66 4.90
N LYS A 212 6.36 -12.03 3.62
CA LYS A 212 7.10 -13.20 3.12
C LYS A 212 8.26 -12.83 2.21
N LYS A 213 8.18 -11.79 1.40
CA LYS A 213 9.24 -11.42 0.47
C LYS A 213 10.19 -10.39 1.08
N LEU A 214 9.69 -9.24 1.51
CA LEU A 214 10.55 -8.18 2.04
C LEU A 214 11.18 -8.56 3.38
N ARG A 215 10.40 -9.11 4.32
CA ARG A 215 10.94 -9.54 5.61
C ARG A 215 12.02 -10.60 5.45
N TYR A 216 11.78 -11.65 4.66
CA TYR A 216 12.78 -12.69 4.44
C TYR A 216 13.99 -12.22 3.62
N PHE A 217 13.83 -11.23 2.76
CA PHE A 217 14.95 -10.59 2.10
C PHE A 217 15.87 -9.89 3.11
N ILE A 218 15.32 -9.09 4.01
CA ILE A 218 16.06 -8.40 5.08
C ILE A 218 16.77 -9.41 5.99
N GLU A 219 16.08 -10.46 6.43
CA GLU A 219 16.62 -11.53 7.27
C GLU A 219 17.77 -12.28 6.56
N ARG A 220 17.57 -12.65 5.28
CA ARG A 220 18.54 -13.44 4.50
C ARG A 220 19.84 -12.69 4.22
N HIS A 221 19.77 -11.39 3.99
CA HIS A 221 20.92 -10.54 3.69
C HIS A 221 21.43 -9.77 4.92
N ASP A 222 20.90 -10.06 6.10
CA ASP A 222 21.27 -9.43 7.38
C ASP A 222 21.33 -7.88 7.33
N ILE A 223 20.31 -7.26 6.69
CA ILE A 223 20.28 -5.81 6.52
C ILE A 223 19.79 -5.17 7.81
N ARG A 224 20.67 -4.40 8.45
CA ARG A 224 20.44 -3.80 9.78
C ARG A 224 20.42 -2.28 9.70
N ASP A 225 19.67 -1.68 10.64
CA ASP A 225 19.68 -0.24 10.87
C ASP A 225 20.91 0.21 11.70
N ASN A 226 20.98 1.49 12.00
CA ASN A 226 22.06 2.11 12.78
C ASN A 226 22.07 1.70 14.27
N LYS A 227 21.04 1.01 14.74
CA LYS A 227 20.96 0.45 16.11
C LYS A 227 21.40 -1.01 16.15
N GLY A 228 21.64 -1.63 14.99
CA GLY A 228 22.00 -3.03 14.86
C GLY A 228 20.80 -3.98 14.79
N ASP A 229 19.58 -3.46 14.75
CA ASP A 229 18.37 -4.26 14.58
C ASP A 229 18.11 -4.54 13.11
N LEU A 230 17.46 -5.68 12.78
CA LEU A 230 17.01 -5.95 11.42
C LEU A 230 16.08 -4.83 10.94
N TYR A 231 16.38 -4.29 9.76
CA TYR A 231 15.64 -3.14 9.26
C TYR A 231 14.18 -3.49 8.94
N PRO A 232 13.18 -2.77 9.52
CA PRO A 232 11.76 -3.06 9.30
C PRO A 232 11.27 -2.51 7.96
N LEU A 233 11.74 -3.12 6.86
CA LEU A 233 11.41 -2.70 5.51
C LEU A 233 9.94 -2.96 5.18
N THR A 234 9.27 -1.93 4.64
CA THR A 234 7.94 -2.04 4.07
C THR A 234 7.92 -1.53 2.63
N SER A 235 7.05 -2.08 1.80
CA SER A 235 6.92 -1.68 0.39
C SER A 235 6.61 -0.19 0.20
N HIS A 236 5.91 0.42 1.15
CA HIS A 236 5.54 1.84 1.05
C HIS A 236 6.74 2.78 1.20
N GLN A 237 7.80 2.35 1.88
CA GLN A 237 9.02 3.15 2.05
C GLN A 237 9.76 3.38 0.73
N PHE A 238 9.71 2.44 -0.22
CA PHE A 238 10.32 2.62 -1.55
C PHE A 238 9.76 3.84 -2.28
N ARG A 239 8.44 4.06 -2.18
CA ARG A 239 7.80 5.23 -2.79
C ARG A 239 8.29 6.54 -2.17
N SER A 240 8.35 6.60 -0.85
CA SER A 240 8.87 7.77 -0.13
C SER A 240 10.36 8.03 -0.47
N THR A 241 11.15 6.97 -0.56
CA THR A 241 12.57 7.03 -0.94
C THR A 241 12.74 7.54 -2.36
N PHE A 242 11.99 6.99 -3.32
CA PHE A 242 12.07 7.42 -4.71
C PHE A 242 11.68 8.89 -4.89
N VAL A 243 10.64 9.37 -4.20
CA VAL A 243 10.27 10.80 -4.22
C VAL A 243 11.38 11.67 -3.64
N ARG A 244 11.98 11.27 -2.49
CA ARG A 244 13.12 11.97 -1.92
C ARG A 244 14.25 12.10 -2.93
N GLU A 245 14.60 11.03 -3.64
CA GLU A 245 15.67 11.04 -4.65
C GLU A 245 15.35 11.97 -5.84
N LEU A 246 14.09 12.00 -6.30
CA LEU A 246 13.67 12.93 -7.34
C LEU A 246 13.76 14.39 -6.89
N ILE A 247 13.37 14.68 -5.64
CA ILE A 247 13.45 16.02 -5.04
C ILE A 247 14.91 16.44 -4.90
N LYS A 248 15.80 15.58 -4.38
CA LYS A 248 17.26 15.85 -4.30
C LYS A 248 17.85 16.18 -5.67
N ARG A 249 17.39 15.54 -6.73
CA ARG A 249 17.78 15.82 -8.12
C ARG A 249 17.08 17.03 -8.73
N LYS A 250 16.33 17.80 -7.94
CA LYS A 250 15.59 19.00 -8.36
C LYS A 250 14.59 18.75 -9.48
N VAL A 251 13.99 17.55 -9.51
CA VAL A 251 12.92 17.24 -10.47
C VAL A 251 11.70 18.09 -10.13
N PRO A 252 11.09 18.81 -11.10
CA PRO A 252 9.91 19.64 -10.85
C PRO A 252 8.75 18.85 -10.26
N ILE A 253 8.07 19.40 -9.25
CA ILE A 253 6.93 18.76 -8.57
C ILE A 253 5.86 18.29 -9.55
N ALA A 254 5.57 19.09 -10.58
CA ALA A 254 4.59 18.72 -11.60
C ALA A 254 4.95 17.43 -12.34
N MET A 255 6.24 17.16 -12.55
CA MET A 255 6.72 15.91 -13.14
C MET A 255 6.57 14.73 -12.17
N ILE A 256 6.86 14.95 -10.87
CA ILE A 256 6.65 13.94 -9.83
C ILE A 256 5.15 13.59 -9.74
N MET A 257 4.26 14.59 -9.75
CA MET A 257 2.82 14.38 -9.76
C MET A 257 2.37 13.56 -10.97
N LYS A 258 2.89 13.87 -12.15
CA LYS A 258 2.59 13.14 -13.38
C LYS A 258 3.06 11.68 -13.31
N GLN A 259 4.27 11.43 -12.78
CA GLN A 259 4.82 10.09 -12.59
C GLN A 259 3.93 9.20 -11.70
N TYR A 260 3.26 9.80 -10.72
CA TYR A 260 2.41 9.07 -9.76
C TYR A 260 0.91 9.19 -10.04
N SER A 261 0.52 9.87 -11.12
CA SER A 261 -0.89 10.21 -11.40
C SER A 261 -1.61 10.83 -10.20
N HIS A 262 -0.89 11.71 -9.47
CA HIS A 262 -1.47 12.47 -8.37
C HIS A 262 -2.36 13.58 -8.94
N VAL A 263 -3.60 13.65 -8.47
CA VAL A 263 -4.59 14.63 -8.94
C VAL A 263 -4.47 15.98 -8.25
N SER A 264 -3.80 16.05 -7.09
CA SER A 264 -3.61 17.30 -6.36
C SER A 264 -2.17 17.46 -5.82
N ILE A 265 -1.78 18.72 -5.60
CA ILE A 265 -0.50 19.07 -4.99
C ILE A 265 -0.40 18.51 -3.56
N GLU A 266 -1.52 18.49 -2.81
CA GLU A 266 -1.56 17.98 -1.44
C GLU A 266 -1.13 16.52 -1.36
N MET A 267 -1.43 15.71 -2.36
CA MET A 267 -0.99 14.31 -2.44
C MET A 267 0.54 14.17 -2.57
N THR A 268 1.21 15.20 -3.09
CA THR A 268 2.67 15.23 -3.22
C THR A 268 3.32 16.07 -2.12
N ALA A 269 2.62 17.07 -1.59
CA ALA A 269 3.13 18.04 -0.62
C ALA A 269 3.65 17.39 0.67
N HIS A 270 3.05 16.26 1.09
CA HIS A 270 3.54 15.57 2.29
C HIS A 270 4.95 15.00 2.13
N TYR A 271 5.43 14.81 0.91
CA TYR A 271 6.82 14.41 0.65
C TYR A 271 7.78 15.60 0.71
N LEU A 272 7.31 16.82 0.46
CA LEU A 272 8.12 18.04 0.51
C LEU A 272 8.52 18.40 1.94
N THR A 273 7.64 18.17 2.91
CA THR A 273 7.94 18.42 4.34
C THR A 273 9.02 17.50 4.90
N LEU A 274 9.44 16.46 4.18
CA LEU A 274 10.56 15.61 4.56
C LEU A 274 11.92 16.27 4.32
N GLN A 275 12.00 17.35 3.50
CA GLN A 275 13.24 18.13 3.27
C GLN A 275 13.54 19.13 4.39
N GLU A 276 12.54 19.56 5.15
CA GLU A 276 12.71 20.58 6.20
C GLU A 276 13.17 19.97 7.53
N GLU A 277 13.19 18.63 7.64
CA GLU A 277 13.56 17.88 8.85
C GLU A 277 14.96 17.23 8.76
N GLU A 278 15.68 17.35 7.63
CA GLU A 278 17.08 16.96 7.42
C GLU A 278 18.02 18.19 7.45
#